data_b3566355e725246774f7ce15024ca299
#
_entry.id   b3566355e725246774f7ce15024ca299
#
_cell.length_a   1.000
_cell.length_b   1.000
_cell.length_c   1.000
_cell.angle_alpha   90.00
_cell.angle_beta   90.00
_cell.angle_gamma   90.00
#
_symmetry.space_group_name_H-M   'P 1'
#
loop_
_entity.id
_entity.type
_entity.pdbx_description
1 polymer ?
#
loop_
_entity_poly.entity_id
_entity_poly.type
_entity_poly.pdbx_seq_one_letter_code
_entity_poly.pdbx_strand_id
1 'polypeptide(L)'
;MAEPIFIVSLSHMLLSIRKRRGLDFDICDIIEIGAVRVEDGEIADTFDSLVNIGYEVGSFITELTGITDKMLEEAPSPNDVISKFEAFAGDSVLLAHNASFDMNFLYAAYEKVLGRPMKNDYVDTLRVARKALPEMKHHGLADICKALGISNEQEHRAASDAIAAHECYKLMRPMVLERFGDEQGYKRSFHNSGNQRRARDIVATVADIDEDNPLYGMRCVFTGKMTSMTREEVQQTLANVGGIPQDNVRKDTDYLIIGNDGFRESLHNTSSKIKKAQANQLKGLPVQIISEDAFLSLLDE
;
A
#
# COMPACT_ATOMS: atom_id res chain seq x y z
N MET A 1 -14.91 27.02 0.68
CA MET A 1 -15.34 25.61 0.65
C MET A 1 -14.06 24.80 0.58
N ALA A 2 -13.88 23.81 1.45
CA ALA A 2 -12.77 22.89 1.33
C ALA A 2 -12.94 22.08 0.04
N GLU A 3 -11.84 21.73 -0.63
CA GLU A 3 -11.90 20.84 -1.80
C GLU A 3 -12.42 19.46 -1.37
N PRO A 4 -13.29 18.81 -2.18
CA PRO A 4 -13.78 17.49 -1.85
C PRO A 4 -12.62 16.49 -1.77
N ILE A 5 -12.69 15.58 -0.80
CA ILE A 5 -11.73 14.50 -0.60
C ILE A 5 -12.40 13.21 -1.07
N PHE A 6 -11.67 12.39 -1.79
CA PHE A 6 -12.13 11.09 -2.23
C PHE A 6 -11.38 9.98 -1.50
N ILE A 7 -12.11 9.05 -0.92
CA ILE A 7 -11.54 7.90 -0.25
C ILE A 7 -11.82 6.68 -1.11
N VAL A 8 -10.76 5.97 -1.45
CA VAL A 8 -10.77 4.85 -2.38
C VAL A 8 -10.29 3.61 -1.67
N SER A 9 -10.94 2.49 -1.93
CA SER A 9 -10.42 1.16 -1.64
C SER A 9 -10.67 0.25 -2.83
N LEU A 10 -9.79 -0.72 -3.04
CA LEU A 10 -9.88 -1.69 -4.13
C LEU A 10 -9.92 -3.10 -3.57
N SER A 11 -10.86 -3.91 -4.05
CA SER A 11 -10.70 -5.35 -4.00
C SER A 11 -10.03 -5.80 -5.28
N HIS A 12 -8.92 -6.50 -5.15
CA HIS A 12 -8.14 -6.92 -6.30
C HIS A 12 -7.73 -8.38 -6.17
N MET A 13 -7.59 -9.03 -7.29
CA MET A 13 -7.08 -10.37 -7.36
C MET A 13 -5.55 -10.32 -7.24
N LEU A 14 -5.03 -10.57 -6.05
CA LEU A 14 -3.70 -11.12 -5.93
C LEU A 14 -3.76 -12.52 -6.51
N LEU A 15 -3.37 -12.68 -7.77
CA LEU A 15 -3.00 -14.00 -8.24
C LEU A 15 -1.91 -14.48 -7.29
N SER A 16 -2.29 -15.38 -6.39
CA SER A 16 -1.37 -16.18 -5.60
C SER A 16 -0.55 -17.02 -6.56
N ILE A 17 0.29 -16.35 -7.32
CA ILE A 17 1.43 -16.98 -7.91
C ILE A 17 2.41 -17.20 -6.76
N ARG A 18 2.15 -18.25 -5.98
CA ARG A 18 3.18 -19.03 -5.30
C ARG A 18 4.13 -19.59 -6.36
N LYS A 19 4.66 -18.76 -7.23
CA LYS A 19 5.77 -19.05 -8.14
C LYS A 19 6.57 -17.78 -8.40
N ARG A 20 7.54 -17.53 -7.48
CA ARG A 20 8.88 -17.06 -7.85
C ARG A 20 9.00 -15.69 -8.51
N ARG A 21 8.32 -14.64 -8.11
CA ARG A 21 8.77 -13.28 -8.50
C ARG A 21 7.75 -12.27 -8.03
N GLY A 22 8.20 -11.20 -7.39
CA GLY A 22 7.45 -10.11 -6.80
C GLY A 22 6.11 -9.75 -7.45
N LEU A 23 5.30 -8.94 -6.80
CA LEU A 23 4.01 -8.50 -7.34
C LEU A 23 4.20 -7.93 -8.75
N ASP A 24 3.66 -8.63 -9.73
CA ASP A 24 3.64 -8.18 -11.12
C ASP A 24 2.27 -7.52 -11.36
N PHE A 25 2.24 -6.20 -11.25
CA PHE A 25 1.01 -5.40 -11.44
C PHE A 25 0.46 -5.49 -12.86
N ASP A 26 1.23 -6.02 -13.81
CA ASP A 26 0.76 -6.29 -15.17
C ASP A 26 -0.14 -7.53 -15.26
N ILE A 27 -0.12 -8.39 -14.22
CA ILE A 27 -0.87 -9.66 -14.18
C ILE A 27 -2.06 -9.60 -13.22
N CYS A 28 -2.07 -8.62 -12.29
CA CYS A 28 -3.15 -8.47 -11.32
C CYS A 28 -4.17 -7.45 -11.81
N ASP A 29 -5.42 -7.86 -11.88
CA ASP A 29 -6.52 -6.98 -12.29
C ASP A 29 -7.37 -6.59 -11.08
N ILE A 30 -7.93 -5.38 -11.14
CA ILE A 30 -8.91 -4.88 -10.17
C ILE A 30 -10.23 -5.60 -10.44
N ILE A 31 -10.81 -6.21 -9.43
CA ILE A 31 -12.13 -6.88 -9.51
C ILE A 31 -13.26 -6.05 -8.91
N GLU A 32 -12.94 -5.05 -8.10
CA GLU A 32 -13.91 -4.12 -7.51
C GLU A 32 -13.23 -2.78 -7.21
N ILE A 33 -13.93 -1.69 -7.44
CA ILE A 33 -13.54 -0.33 -7.02
C ILE A 33 -14.64 0.22 -6.13
N GLY A 34 -14.29 0.55 -4.89
CA GLY A 34 -15.14 1.28 -3.97
C GLY A 34 -14.52 2.65 -3.66
N ALA A 35 -15.32 3.70 -3.70
CA ALA A 35 -14.87 5.03 -3.32
C ALA A 35 -16.00 5.86 -2.74
N VAL A 36 -15.68 6.76 -1.83
CA VAL A 36 -16.62 7.75 -1.31
C VAL A 36 -16.11 9.15 -1.55
N ARG A 37 -17.00 10.03 -1.96
CA ARG A 37 -16.76 11.47 -2.04
C ARG A 37 -17.19 12.10 -0.72
N VAL A 38 -16.26 12.80 -0.09
CA VAL A 38 -16.48 13.46 1.20
C VAL A 38 -16.48 14.97 1.01
N GLU A 39 -17.54 15.62 1.45
CA GLU A 39 -17.70 17.07 1.45
C GLU A 39 -18.01 17.53 2.88
N ASP A 40 -17.28 18.51 3.36
CA ASP A 40 -17.41 19.04 4.73
C ASP A 40 -17.35 17.96 5.85
N GLY A 41 -16.61 16.88 5.60
CA GLY A 41 -16.40 15.78 6.54
C GLY A 41 -17.47 14.68 6.52
N GLU A 42 -18.46 14.78 5.64
CA GLU A 42 -19.54 13.80 5.50
C GLU A 42 -19.54 13.17 4.09
N ILE A 43 -19.97 11.92 4.00
CA ILE A 43 -20.07 11.21 2.71
C ILE A 43 -21.22 11.83 1.89
N ALA A 44 -20.85 12.43 0.75
CA ALA A 44 -21.81 13.06 -0.16
C ALA A 44 -22.22 12.13 -1.30
N ASP A 45 -21.33 11.20 -1.72
CA ASP A 45 -21.60 10.29 -2.84
C ASP A 45 -20.73 9.03 -2.71
N THR A 46 -21.15 7.94 -3.35
CA THR A 46 -20.45 6.65 -3.31
C THR A 46 -20.33 6.07 -4.71
N PHE A 47 -19.14 5.62 -5.05
CA PHE A 47 -18.84 4.82 -6.21
C PHE A 47 -18.59 3.38 -5.76
N ASP A 48 -19.33 2.43 -6.31
CA ASP A 48 -19.14 1.00 -6.04
C ASP A 48 -19.38 0.22 -7.33
N SER A 49 -18.38 -0.48 -7.81
CA SER A 49 -18.47 -1.24 -9.06
C SER A 49 -17.54 -2.43 -9.07
N LEU A 50 -18.10 -3.59 -9.36
CA LEU A 50 -17.35 -4.75 -9.81
C LEU A 50 -16.78 -4.50 -11.22
N VAL A 51 -15.75 -5.25 -11.57
CA VAL A 51 -15.05 -5.17 -12.85
C VAL A 51 -14.98 -6.55 -13.49
N ASN A 52 -15.50 -6.70 -14.69
CA ASN A 52 -15.38 -7.92 -15.46
C ASN A 52 -13.95 -8.07 -16.01
N ILE A 53 -13.16 -8.92 -15.40
CA ILE A 53 -11.76 -9.16 -15.78
C ILE A 53 -11.61 -10.22 -16.91
N GLY A 54 -12.71 -10.90 -17.29
CA GLY A 54 -12.75 -11.87 -18.39
C GLY A 54 -12.18 -13.25 -18.06
N TYR A 55 -11.89 -13.55 -16.80
CA TYR A 55 -11.43 -14.86 -16.33
C TYR A 55 -11.84 -15.11 -14.86
N GLU A 56 -11.77 -16.37 -14.42
CA GLU A 56 -12.22 -16.81 -13.09
C GLU A 56 -11.28 -16.32 -11.99
N VAL A 57 -11.85 -15.89 -10.86
CA VAL A 57 -11.14 -15.62 -9.61
C VAL A 57 -11.03 -16.91 -8.81
N GLY A 58 -9.88 -17.26 -8.31
CA GLY A 58 -9.72 -18.49 -7.52
C GLY A 58 -10.60 -18.48 -6.25
N SER A 59 -10.90 -19.69 -5.71
CA SER A 59 -11.74 -19.88 -4.52
C SER A 59 -11.31 -19.06 -3.31
N PHE A 60 -10.00 -18.83 -3.13
CA PHE A 60 -9.46 -18.00 -2.07
C PHE A 60 -9.99 -16.55 -2.13
N ILE A 61 -10.03 -15.95 -3.33
CA ILE A 61 -10.55 -14.58 -3.51
C ILE A 61 -12.05 -14.54 -3.22
N THR A 62 -12.80 -15.54 -3.70
CA THR A 62 -14.24 -15.65 -3.40
C THR A 62 -14.50 -15.82 -1.90
N GLU A 63 -13.71 -16.63 -1.20
CA GLU A 63 -13.82 -16.82 0.26
C GLU A 63 -13.50 -15.52 1.01
N LEU A 64 -12.48 -14.77 0.56
CA LEU A 64 -12.06 -13.53 1.20
C LEU A 64 -13.03 -12.38 0.98
N THR A 65 -13.47 -12.17 -0.26
CA THR A 65 -14.24 -10.97 -0.67
C THR A 65 -15.73 -11.20 -0.84
N GLY A 66 -16.15 -12.47 -0.96
CA GLY A 66 -17.51 -12.84 -1.36
C GLY A 66 -17.81 -12.64 -2.84
N ILE A 67 -16.85 -12.14 -3.63
CA ILE A 67 -17.01 -11.90 -5.06
C ILE A 67 -16.84 -13.21 -5.82
N THR A 68 -17.88 -13.60 -6.58
CA THR A 68 -17.89 -14.84 -7.34
C THR A 68 -17.66 -14.58 -8.82
N ASP A 69 -17.23 -15.62 -9.58
CA ASP A 69 -17.04 -15.54 -11.02
C ASP A 69 -18.31 -15.07 -11.74
N LYS A 70 -19.48 -15.58 -11.30
CA LYS A 70 -20.76 -15.15 -11.88
C LYS A 70 -21.02 -13.67 -11.69
N MET A 71 -20.67 -13.10 -10.54
CA MET A 71 -20.82 -11.64 -10.32
C MET A 71 -19.92 -10.85 -11.25
N LEU A 72 -18.71 -11.35 -11.53
CA LEU A 72 -17.75 -10.69 -12.42
C LEU A 72 -18.14 -10.84 -13.90
N GLU A 73 -18.73 -11.95 -14.29
CA GLU A 73 -19.26 -12.13 -15.65
C GLU A 73 -20.36 -11.12 -15.99
N GLU A 74 -21.20 -10.76 -15.01
CA GLU A 74 -22.29 -9.80 -15.14
C GLU A 74 -21.83 -8.33 -14.94
N ALA A 75 -20.57 -8.11 -14.49
CA ALA A 75 -20.04 -6.81 -14.20
C ALA A 75 -19.65 -6.01 -15.46
N PRO A 76 -19.58 -4.67 -15.37
CA PRO A 76 -19.13 -3.83 -16.46
C PRO A 76 -17.67 -4.09 -16.85
N SER A 77 -17.31 -3.72 -18.07
CA SER A 77 -15.93 -3.86 -18.56
C SER A 77 -14.95 -2.95 -17.79
N PRO A 78 -13.64 -3.29 -17.75
CA PRO A 78 -12.62 -2.43 -17.15
C PRO A 78 -12.65 -1.00 -17.75
N ASN A 79 -12.90 -0.88 -19.05
CA ASN A 79 -12.97 0.41 -19.73
C ASN A 79 -14.13 1.28 -19.19
N ASP A 80 -15.30 0.69 -18.99
CA ASP A 80 -16.46 1.40 -18.47
C ASP A 80 -16.26 1.82 -17.01
N VAL A 81 -15.71 0.91 -16.19
CA VAL A 81 -15.52 1.17 -14.76
C VAL A 81 -14.45 2.23 -14.55
N ILE A 82 -13.28 2.10 -15.17
CA ILE A 82 -12.19 3.06 -15.01
C ILE A 82 -12.57 4.44 -15.54
N SER A 83 -13.29 4.53 -16.68
CA SER A 83 -13.76 5.80 -17.20
C SER A 83 -14.78 6.48 -16.28
N LYS A 84 -15.70 5.70 -15.70
CA LYS A 84 -16.66 6.21 -14.71
C LYS A 84 -15.99 6.62 -13.41
N PHE A 85 -15.02 5.83 -12.93
CA PHE A 85 -14.26 6.17 -11.76
C PHE A 85 -13.46 7.47 -11.96
N GLU A 86 -12.83 7.65 -13.11
CA GLU A 86 -12.14 8.90 -13.44
C GLU A 86 -13.09 10.10 -13.40
N ALA A 87 -14.28 9.97 -14.00
CA ALA A 87 -15.30 11.03 -13.96
C ALA A 87 -15.78 11.32 -12.54
N PHE A 88 -15.87 10.29 -11.68
CA PHE A 88 -16.24 10.41 -10.28
C PHE A 88 -15.15 11.11 -9.44
N ALA A 89 -13.89 10.69 -9.58
CA ALA A 89 -12.75 11.19 -8.81
C ALA A 89 -12.28 12.58 -9.27
N GLY A 90 -12.39 12.89 -10.56
CA GLY A 90 -11.89 14.14 -11.16
C GLY A 90 -10.40 14.33 -10.86
N ASP A 91 -10.01 15.58 -10.57
CA ASP A 91 -8.62 15.95 -10.21
C ASP A 91 -8.38 15.98 -8.69
N SER A 92 -9.28 15.40 -7.89
CA SER A 92 -9.23 15.48 -6.43
C SER A 92 -8.12 14.63 -5.83
N VAL A 93 -7.74 14.97 -4.59
CA VAL A 93 -6.81 14.14 -3.80
C VAL A 93 -7.52 12.89 -3.32
N LEU A 94 -6.91 11.73 -3.54
CA LEU A 94 -7.42 10.44 -3.10
C LEU A 94 -6.86 10.09 -1.72
N LEU A 95 -7.68 9.49 -0.87
CA LEU A 95 -7.26 8.86 0.37
C LEU A 95 -7.47 7.36 0.26
N ALA A 96 -6.50 6.57 0.72
CA ALA A 96 -6.68 5.14 0.87
C ALA A 96 -5.89 4.64 2.08
N HIS A 97 -6.25 3.48 2.60
CA HIS A 97 -5.50 2.81 3.66
C HIS A 97 -4.48 1.88 3.02
N ASN A 98 -3.19 2.08 3.31
CA ASN A 98 -2.09 1.48 2.57
C ASN A 98 -2.12 1.89 1.08
N ALA A 99 -2.33 3.19 0.85
CA ALA A 99 -2.71 3.80 -0.42
C ALA A 99 -1.82 3.45 -1.60
N SER A 100 -0.51 3.28 -1.39
CA SER A 100 0.41 2.98 -2.46
C SER A 100 0.08 1.66 -3.15
N PHE A 101 -0.52 0.71 -2.44
CA PHE A 101 -0.98 -0.54 -3.01
C PHE A 101 -2.12 -0.30 -4.02
N ASP A 102 -3.22 0.31 -3.59
CA ASP A 102 -4.37 0.64 -4.45
C ASP A 102 -3.98 1.55 -5.62
N MET A 103 -3.14 2.56 -5.35
CA MET A 103 -2.70 3.51 -6.37
C MET A 103 -1.90 2.84 -7.47
N ASN A 104 -1.05 1.86 -7.17
CA ASN A 104 -0.30 1.13 -8.19
C ASN A 104 -1.22 0.37 -9.16
N PHE A 105 -2.29 -0.25 -8.65
CA PHE A 105 -3.30 -0.89 -9.49
C PHE A 105 -4.07 0.12 -10.33
N LEU A 106 -4.50 1.24 -9.74
CA LEU A 106 -5.18 2.30 -10.48
C LEU A 106 -4.29 2.90 -11.58
N TYR A 107 -3.01 3.17 -11.29
CA TYR A 107 -2.06 3.64 -12.29
C TYR A 107 -1.93 2.66 -13.46
N ALA A 108 -1.77 1.36 -13.17
CA ALA A 108 -1.69 0.34 -14.20
C ALA A 108 -2.99 0.25 -15.02
N ALA A 109 -4.15 0.33 -14.34
CA ALA A 109 -5.45 0.31 -15.00
C ALA A 109 -5.67 1.52 -15.91
N TYR A 110 -5.30 2.74 -15.46
CA TYR A 110 -5.39 3.95 -16.28
C TYR A 110 -4.52 3.84 -17.54
N GLU A 111 -3.26 3.39 -17.40
CA GLU A 111 -2.40 3.21 -18.58
C GLU A 111 -2.93 2.14 -19.53
N LYS A 112 -3.39 1.00 -19.01
CA LYS A 112 -3.90 -0.12 -19.79
C LYS A 112 -5.20 0.23 -20.53
N VAL A 113 -6.11 0.94 -19.84
CA VAL A 113 -7.47 1.20 -20.30
C VAL A 113 -7.59 2.54 -21.02
N LEU A 114 -7.04 3.61 -20.44
CA LEU A 114 -7.19 4.98 -20.97
C LEU A 114 -5.99 5.43 -21.79
N GLY A 115 -4.90 4.66 -21.81
CA GLY A 115 -3.67 4.99 -22.57
C GLY A 115 -2.94 6.23 -22.04
N ARG A 116 -3.20 6.62 -20.79
CA ARG A 116 -2.60 7.80 -20.13
C ARG A 116 -2.46 7.60 -18.63
N PRO A 117 -1.47 8.26 -18.01
CA PRO A 117 -1.27 8.15 -16.58
C PRO A 117 -2.39 8.83 -15.79
N MET A 118 -2.73 8.25 -14.64
CA MET A 118 -3.52 8.91 -13.60
C MET A 118 -2.72 10.06 -12.98
N LYS A 119 -3.36 11.19 -12.68
CA LYS A 119 -2.70 12.41 -12.19
C LYS A 119 -3.02 12.76 -10.73
N ASN A 120 -3.96 12.07 -10.13
CA ASN A 120 -4.39 12.36 -8.77
C ASN A 120 -3.25 12.19 -7.76
N ASP A 121 -3.09 13.18 -6.90
CA ASP A 121 -2.31 13.03 -5.68
C ASP A 121 -3.05 12.15 -4.68
N TYR A 122 -2.32 11.56 -3.74
CA TYR A 122 -2.95 10.73 -2.72
C TYR A 122 -2.36 10.92 -1.32
N VAL A 123 -3.16 10.59 -0.32
CA VAL A 123 -2.79 10.54 1.10
C VAL A 123 -2.99 9.12 1.61
N ASP A 124 -1.97 8.58 2.27
CA ASP A 124 -2.02 7.28 2.89
C ASP A 124 -2.47 7.37 4.35
N THR A 125 -3.66 6.84 4.64
CA THR A 125 -4.21 6.85 6.01
C THR A 125 -3.46 5.92 6.95
N LEU A 126 -2.75 4.91 6.47
CA LEU A 126 -1.85 4.08 7.26
C LEU A 126 -0.73 4.91 7.90
N ARG A 127 -0.17 5.89 7.16
CA ARG A 127 0.82 6.84 7.71
C ARG A 127 0.23 7.71 8.82
N VAL A 128 -1.02 8.13 8.64
CA VAL A 128 -1.76 8.88 9.67
C VAL A 128 -1.96 8.01 10.90
N ALA A 129 -2.40 6.77 10.72
CA ALA A 129 -2.63 5.79 11.79
C ALA A 129 -1.39 5.54 12.64
N ARG A 130 -0.24 5.28 12.01
CA ARG A 130 1.03 5.09 12.72
C ARG A 130 1.46 6.28 13.57
N LYS A 131 1.06 7.49 13.20
CA LYS A 131 1.34 8.71 13.97
C LYS A 131 0.25 9.02 15.00
N ALA A 132 -1.00 8.65 14.73
CA ALA A 132 -2.12 8.83 15.65
C ALA A 132 -2.09 7.82 16.81
N LEU A 133 -1.77 6.55 16.48
CA LEU A 133 -1.88 5.38 17.37
C LEU A 133 -0.54 4.61 17.46
N PRO A 134 0.57 5.26 17.85
CA PRO A 134 1.91 4.66 17.79
C PRO A 134 2.12 3.49 18.76
N GLU A 135 1.25 3.30 19.73
CA GLU A 135 1.26 2.18 20.68
C GLU A 135 0.71 0.87 20.09
N MET A 136 0.01 0.93 18.96
CA MET A 136 -0.49 -0.27 18.29
C MET A 136 0.66 -1.00 17.59
N LYS A 137 0.64 -2.34 17.65
CA LYS A 137 1.58 -3.19 16.92
C LYS A 137 1.22 -3.28 15.44
N HIS A 138 -0.04 -3.40 15.14
CA HIS A 138 -0.60 -3.53 13.79
C HIS A 138 -1.50 -2.34 13.48
N HIS A 139 -1.44 -1.88 12.25
CA HIS A 139 -2.21 -0.72 11.78
C HIS A 139 -3.02 -1.08 10.52
N GLY A 140 -3.41 -2.36 10.37
CA GLY A 140 -4.37 -2.77 9.36
C GLY A 140 -5.71 -2.07 9.57
N LEU A 141 -6.50 -1.89 8.50
CA LEU A 141 -7.78 -1.17 8.60
C LEU A 141 -8.69 -1.80 9.66
N ALA A 142 -8.79 -3.13 9.70
CA ALA A 142 -9.58 -3.87 10.69
C ALA A 142 -9.10 -3.61 12.14
N ASP A 143 -7.79 -3.58 12.36
CA ASP A 143 -7.21 -3.30 13.68
C ASP A 143 -7.53 -1.88 14.16
N ILE A 144 -7.42 -0.92 13.25
CA ILE A 144 -7.73 0.49 13.54
C ILE A 144 -9.23 0.67 13.80
N CYS A 145 -10.10 0.07 12.98
CA CYS A 145 -11.54 0.07 13.19
C CYS A 145 -11.87 -0.44 14.59
N LYS A 146 -11.31 -1.59 14.96
CA LYS A 146 -11.48 -2.18 16.29
C LYS A 146 -11.01 -1.25 17.40
N ALA A 147 -9.83 -0.64 17.25
CA ALA A 147 -9.26 0.28 18.25
C ALA A 147 -10.08 1.56 18.42
N LEU A 148 -10.68 2.06 17.35
CA LEU A 148 -11.50 3.28 17.34
C LEU A 148 -13.01 3.02 17.53
N GLY A 149 -13.44 1.75 17.66
CA GLY A 149 -14.85 1.38 17.82
C GLY A 149 -15.71 1.60 16.57
N ILE A 150 -15.09 1.51 15.40
CA ILE A 150 -15.75 1.65 14.09
C ILE A 150 -16.20 0.27 13.60
N SER A 151 -17.46 0.16 13.16
CA SER A 151 -17.96 -1.07 12.53
C SER A 151 -17.59 -1.10 11.05
N ASN A 152 -17.06 -2.25 10.59
CA ASN A 152 -16.90 -2.57 9.18
C ASN A 152 -17.58 -3.91 8.94
N GLU A 153 -18.89 -3.90 8.63
CA GLU A 153 -19.71 -5.12 8.57
C GLU A 153 -19.42 -5.97 7.33
N GLN A 154 -18.80 -5.39 6.30
CA GLN A 154 -18.46 -6.06 5.05
C GLN A 154 -16.98 -5.86 4.74
N GLU A 155 -16.11 -6.34 5.64
CA GLU A 155 -14.67 -6.36 5.40
C GLU A 155 -14.35 -7.01 4.05
N HIS A 156 -13.31 -6.49 3.39
CA HIS A 156 -12.87 -6.91 2.05
C HIS A 156 -13.82 -6.60 0.89
N ARG A 157 -14.86 -5.76 1.14
CA ARG A 157 -15.64 -5.12 0.09
C ARG A 157 -15.20 -3.68 -0.04
N ALA A 158 -14.86 -3.30 -1.27
CA ALA A 158 -14.16 -2.04 -1.53
C ALA A 158 -14.92 -0.80 -1.02
N ALA A 159 -16.23 -0.70 -1.23
CA ALA A 159 -17.02 0.43 -0.75
C ALA A 159 -17.09 0.47 0.80
N SER A 160 -17.24 -0.69 1.45
CA SER A 160 -17.27 -0.78 2.91
C SER A 160 -15.94 -0.38 3.53
N ASP A 161 -14.82 -0.83 2.95
CA ASP A 161 -13.47 -0.49 3.39
C ASP A 161 -13.17 1.01 3.15
N ALA A 162 -13.66 1.61 2.06
CA ALA A 162 -13.53 3.05 1.83
C ALA A 162 -14.29 3.87 2.89
N ILE A 163 -15.51 3.46 3.25
CA ILE A 163 -16.29 4.09 4.34
C ILE A 163 -15.56 3.96 5.67
N ALA A 164 -15.08 2.76 6.00
CA ALA A 164 -14.34 2.51 7.23
C ALA A 164 -13.03 3.32 7.29
N ALA A 165 -12.30 3.42 6.19
CA ALA A 165 -11.10 4.25 6.10
C ALA A 165 -11.40 5.74 6.31
N HIS A 166 -12.54 6.24 5.79
CA HIS A 166 -13.02 7.60 6.04
C HIS A 166 -13.26 7.84 7.54
N GLU A 167 -14.06 6.99 8.17
CA GLU A 167 -14.39 7.14 9.60
C GLU A 167 -13.12 7.06 10.47
N CYS A 168 -12.20 6.13 10.16
CA CYS A 168 -10.90 6.08 10.83
C CYS A 168 -10.10 7.39 10.64
N TYR A 169 -10.01 7.88 9.41
CA TYR A 169 -9.29 9.13 9.12
C TYR A 169 -9.89 10.33 9.85
N LYS A 170 -11.22 10.44 9.88
CA LYS A 170 -11.98 11.50 10.58
C LYS A 170 -11.61 11.57 12.06
N LEU A 171 -11.43 10.42 12.72
CA LEU A 171 -11.01 10.35 14.12
C LEU A 171 -9.50 10.55 14.32
N MET A 172 -8.67 9.97 13.46
CA MET A 172 -7.21 10.03 13.61
C MET A 172 -6.61 11.40 13.25
N ARG A 173 -7.22 12.12 12.32
CA ARG A 173 -6.69 13.43 11.87
C ARG A 173 -6.55 14.46 12.99
N PRO A 174 -7.55 14.68 13.87
CA PRO A 174 -7.42 15.54 15.04
C PRO A 174 -6.32 15.09 16.00
N MET A 175 -6.18 13.77 16.26
CA MET A 175 -5.13 13.21 17.15
C MET A 175 -3.73 13.57 16.65
N VAL A 176 -3.52 13.48 15.34
CA VAL A 176 -2.24 13.85 14.71
C VAL A 176 -1.99 15.34 14.83
N LEU A 177 -2.99 16.19 14.58
CA LEU A 177 -2.84 17.63 14.70
C LEU A 177 -2.57 18.06 16.14
N GLU A 178 -3.22 17.46 17.12
CA GLU A 178 -2.95 17.70 18.54
C GLU A 178 -1.51 17.31 18.90
N ARG A 179 -1.04 16.13 18.44
CA ARG A 179 0.31 15.62 18.73
C ARG A 179 1.43 16.46 18.11
N PHE A 180 1.25 16.96 16.91
CA PHE A 180 2.29 17.68 16.14
C PHE A 180 2.06 19.19 16.07
N GLY A 181 0.98 19.69 16.65
CA GLY A 181 0.60 21.11 16.74
C GLY A 181 -0.16 21.61 15.52
N ASP A 182 0.29 21.26 14.32
CA ASP A 182 -0.34 21.66 13.06
C ASP A 182 0.06 20.73 11.90
N GLU A 183 -0.47 21.01 10.71
CA GLU A 183 -0.15 20.30 9.45
C GLU A 183 1.34 20.34 9.12
N GLN A 184 2.00 21.46 9.37
CA GLN A 184 3.44 21.59 9.08
C GLN A 184 4.27 20.78 10.07
N GLY A 185 3.88 20.74 11.34
CA GLY A 185 4.48 19.88 12.36
C GLY A 185 4.37 18.40 11.98
N TYR A 186 3.19 17.99 11.54
CA TYR A 186 2.96 16.63 11.01
C TYR A 186 3.85 16.33 9.81
N LYS A 187 3.88 17.21 8.78
CA LYS A 187 4.76 17.03 7.62
C LYS A 187 6.23 16.97 8.01
N ARG A 188 6.69 17.81 8.93
CA ARG A 188 8.08 17.79 9.45
C ARG A 188 8.43 16.48 10.17
N SER A 189 7.46 15.80 10.79
CA SER A 189 7.70 14.51 11.44
C SER A 189 8.22 13.41 10.52
N PHE A 190 8.06 13.58 9.19
CA PHE A 190 8.62 12.69 8.17
C PHE A 190 9.97 13.17 7.60
N HIS A 191 10.41 14.38 7.93
CA HIS A 191 11.61 15.01 7.36
C HIS A 191 12.79 15.10 8.35
N ASN A 192 12.73 14.39 9.48
CA ASN A 192 13.84 14.38 10.43
C ASN A 192 15.05 13.61 9.86
N SER A 193 15.81 14.30 9.00
CA SER A 193 17.11 13.88 8.45
C SER A 193 18.23 14.14 9.48
N GLY A 194 18.08 13.63 10.71
CA GLY A 194 19.19 13.53 11.63
C GLY A 194 20.00 12.27 11.30
N ASN A 195 21.31 12.42 11.13
CA ASN A 195 22.34 11.38 11.01
C ASN A 195 21.79 9.97 10.70
N GLN A 196 21.61 9.64 9.41
CA GLN A 196 21.14 8.31 9.03
C GLN A 196 22.07 7.25 9.62
N ARG A 197 21.58 6.48 10.57
CA ARG A 197 22.28 5.29 11.06
C ARG A 197 22.54 4.38 9.84
N ARG A 198 23.71 3.75 9.83
CA ARG A 198 23.96 2.73 8.80
C ARG A 198 23.07 1.53 9.08
N ALA A 199 22.58 0.89 8.04
CA ALA A 199 21.71 -0.28 8.16
C ALA A 199 22.28 -1.35 9.11
N ARG A 200 23.61 -1.54 9.10
CA ARG A 200 24.30 -2.49 9.96
C ARG A 200 24.28 -2.15 11.46
N ASP A 201 23.98 -0.91 11.82
CA ASP A 201 23.95 -0.42 13.18
C ASP A 201 22.53 -0.46 13.77
N ILE A 202 21.55 -0.89 12.97
CA ILE A 202 20.15 -1.06 13.35
C ILE A 202 19.95 -2.48 13.87
N VAL A 203 19.54 -2.58 15.12
CA VAL A 203 19.24 -3.85 15.82
C VAL A 203 17.82 -3.82 16.32
N ALA A 204 17.22 -4.99 16.52
CA ALA A 204 15.89 -5.11 17.10
C ALA A 204 15.81 -4.39 18.46
N THR A 205 14.70 -3.69 18.68
CA THR A 205 14.38 -3.00 19.95
C THR A 205 13.31 -3.73 20.74
N VAL A 206 12.75 -4.81 20.19
CA VAL A 206 11.76 -5.69 20.83
C VAL A 206 12.47 -6.89 21.46
N ALA A 207 11.91 -7.41 22.56
CA ALA A 207 12.48 -8.57 23.28
C ALA A 207 12.07 -9.89 22.63
N ASP A 208 10.83 -9.98 22.14
CA ASP A 208 10.28 -11.17 21.51
C ASP A 208 10.19 -10.92 20.00
N ILE A 209 10.93 -11.69 19.23
CA ILE A 209 10.92 -11.67 17.78
C ILE A 209 10.13 -12.88 17.30
N ASP A 210 9.18 -12.66 16.42
CA ASP A 210 8.42 -13.73 15.77
C ASP A 210 9.28 -14.42 14.71
N GLU A 211 9.74 -15.63 15.01
CA GLU A 211 10.57 -16.43 14.09
C GLU A 211 9.77 -17.02 12.93
N ASP A 212 8.44 -17.04 13.02
CA ASP A 212 7.54 -17.49 11.95
C ASP A 212 7.28 -16.39 10.91
N ASN A 213 7.65 -15.13 11.19
CA ASN A 213 7.48 -14.02 10.24
C ASN A 213 8.30 -14.28 8.95
N PRO A 214 7.72 -14.11 7.74
CA PRO A 214 8.41 -14.36 6.46
C PRO A 214 9.72 -13.59 6.25
N LEU A 215 9.89 -12.47 6.97
CA LEU A 215 11.10 -11.64 6.89
C LEU A 215 12.17 -12.01 7.91
N TYR A 216 11.91 -12.97 8.82
CA TYR A 216 12.88 -13.42 9.79
C TYR A 216 14.16 -13.95 9.11
N GLY A 217 15.31 -13.42 9.49
CA GLY A 217 16.61 -13.75 8.91
C GLY A 217 16.85 -13.22 7.50
N MET A 218 15.86 -12.60 6.84
CA MET A 218 15.99 -12.08 5.46
C MET A 218 16.82 -10.81 5.41
N ARG A 219 17.73 -10.73 4.44
CA ARG A 219 18.64 -9.62 4.20
C ARG A 219 18.02 -8.67 3.19
N CYS A 220 17.65 -7.47 3.65
CA CYS A 220 16.86 -6.51 2.90
C CYS A 220 17.62 -5.21 2.64
N VAL A 221 17.54 -4.74 1.38
CA VAL A 221 18.08 -3.44 0.96
C VAL A 221 16.92 -2.55 0.53
N PHE A 222 16.93 -1.30 0.97
CA PHE A 222 15.94 -0.32 0.59
C PHE A 222 16.50 0.69 -0.41
N THR A 223 15.72 1.04 -1.43
CA THR A 223 16.07 2.06 -2.45
C THR A 223 14.84 2.91 -2.79
N GLY A 224 15.05 4.09 -3.34
CA GLY A 224 13.95 5.04 -3.56
C GLY A 224 13.49 5.71 -2.26
N LYS A 225 12.49 6.56 -2.37
CA LYS A 225 11.85 7.22 -1.23
C LYS A 225 10.65 6.39 -0.79
N MET A 226 10.66 6.03 0.48
CA MET A 226 9.55 5.31 1.09
C MET A 226 8.38 6.28 1.31
N THR A 227 7.17 5.80 1.12
CA THR A 227 5.94 6.60 1.30
C THR A 227 5.26 6.34 2.62
N SER A 228 5.34 5.13 3.15
CA SER A 228 4.68 4.73 4.39
C SER A 228 5.42 5.14 5.65
N MET A 229 6.76 5.19 5.62
CA MET A 229 7.60 5.52 6.76
C MET A 229 8.97 6.04 6.29
N THR A 230 9.76 6.61 7.18
CA THR A 230 11.13 6.99 6.86
C THR A 230 12.01 5.76 6.62
N ARG A 231 13.15 5.93 5.96
CA ARG A 231 14.09 4.83 5.74
C ARG A 231 14.60 4.21 7.07
N GLU A 232 14.79 5.02 8.10
CA GLU A 232 15.23 4.52 9.41
C GLU A 232 14.11 3.73 10.09
N GLU A 233 12.87 4.22 10.03
CA GLU A 233 11.70 3.52 10.57
C GLU A 233 11.51 2.15 9.89
N VAL A 234 11.56 2.09 8.56
CA VAL A 234 11.37 0.81 7.83
C VAL A 234 12.49 -0.19 8.12
N GLN A 235 13.72 0.28 8.27
CA GLN A 235 14.85 -0.58 8.64
C GLN A 235 14.72 -1.08 10.10
N GLN A 236 14.22 -0.24 11.00
CA GLN A 236 13.97 -0.62 12.39
C GLN A 236 12.81 -1.62 12.48
N THR A 237 11.74 -1.42 11.71
CA THR A 237 10.60 -2.36 11.67
C THR A 237 11.06 -3.72 11.14
N LEU A 238 11.86 -3.75 10.07
CA LEU A 238 12.48 -4.98 9.58
C LEU A 238 13.32 -5.67 10.68
N ALA A 239 14.16 -4.93 11.37
CA ALA A 239 14.98 -5.49 12.45
C ALA A 239 14.12 -6.06 13.59
N ASN A 240 12.99 -5.43 13.89
CA ASN A 240 12.08 -5.86 14.96
C ASN A 240 11.33 -7.17 14.65
N VAL A 241 11.19 -7.54 13.38
CA VAL A 241 10.72 -8.88 12.96
C VAL A 241 11.88 -9.85 12.67
N GLY A 242 13.09 -9.53 13.11
CA GLY A 242 14.29 -10.39 12.96
C GLY A 242 14.94 -10.34 11.58
N GLY A 243 14.50 -9.47 10.67
CA GLY A 243 15.14 -9.26 9.38
C GLY A 243 16.44 -8.45 9.52
N ILE A 244 17.29 -8.50 8.49
CA ILE A 244 18.64 -7.94 8.49
C ILE A 244 18.74 -6.80 7.47
N PRO A 245 18.69 -5.52 7.88
CA PRO A 245 18.83 -4.41 6.96
C PRO A 245 20.25 -4.30 6.42
N GLN A 246 20.37 -4.00 5.12
CA GLN A 246 21.65 -3.80 4.42
C GLN A 246 21.67 -2.45 3.71
N ASP A 247 22.86 -1.82 3.65
CA ASP A 247 23.05 -0.54 2.94
C ASP A 247 23.10 -0.71 1.42
N ASN A 248 23.62 -1.85 0.96
CA ASN A 248 23.86 -2.12 -0.45
C ASN A 248 23.51 -3.56 -0.82
N VAL A 249 23.08 -3.75 -2.07
CA VAL A 249 22.84 -5.08 -2.63
C VAL A 249 24.14 -5.89 -2.66
N ARG A 250 24.10 -7.09 -2.12
CA ARG A 250 25.17 -8.06 -2.06
C ARG A 250 24.74 -9.38 -2.74
N LYS A 251 25.60 -10.39 -2.75
CA LYS A 251 25.27 -11.71 -3.28
C LYS A 251 24.27 -12.46 -2.37
N ASP A 252 24.28 -12.16 -1.11
CA ASP A 252 23.46 -12.72 -0.05
C ASP A 252 22.20 -11.88 0.26
N THR A 253 21.90 -10.86 -0.54
CA THR A 253 20.66 -10.05 -0.39
C THR A 253 19.47 -10.87 -0.84
N ASP A 254 18.45 -10.96 0.01
CA ASP A 254 17.22 -11.68 -0.27
C ASP A 254 16.19 -10.77 -0.93
N TYR A 255 16.04 -9.53 -0.44
CA TYR A 255 15.09 -8.55 -0.99
C TYR A 255 15.75 -7.19 -1.29
N LEU A 256 15.42 -6.64 -2.46
CA LEU A 256 15.57 -5.21 -2.75
C LEU A 256 14.19 -4.57 -2.75
N ILE A 257 13.91 -3.76 -1.75
CA ILE A 257 12.65 -3.05 -1.57
C ILE A 257 12.76 -1.68 -2.24
N ILE A 258 11.82 -1.37 -3.15
CA ILE A 258 11.74 -0.10 -3.85
C ILE A 258 10.62 0.71 -3.21
N GLY A 259 10.95 1.92 -2.72
CA GLY A 259 9.97 2.85 -2.19
C GLY A 259 9.00 3.31 -3.28
N ASN A 260 7.72 3.44 -2.92
CA ASN A 260 6.64 3.70 -3.85
C ASN A 260 6.71 5.08 -4.52
N ASP A 261 7.29 6.09 -3.83
CA ASP A 261 7.56 7.40 -4.42
C ASP A 261 8.73 7.28 -5.41
N GLY A 262 8.44 6.87 -6.62
CA GLY A 262 9.41 6.65 -7.69
C GLY A 262 9.56 5.19 -8.13
N PHE A 263 8.69 4.28 -7.70
CA PHE A 263 8.74 2.89 -8.16
C PHE A 263 8.68 2.81 -9.69
N ARG A 264 7.81 3.59 -10.34
CA ARG A 264 7.70 3.68 -11.81
C ARG A 264 8.94 4.32 -12.47
N GLU A 265 9.43 5.44 -11.91
CA GLU A 265 10.67 6.07 -12.40
C GLU A 265 11.87 5.15 -12.20
N SER A 266 11.88 4.35 -11.14
CA SER A 266 12.97 3.43 -10.82
C SER A 266 13.03 2.22 -11.75
N LEU A 267 11.92 1.80 -12.33
CA LEU A 267 11.91 0.74 -13.35
C LEU A 267 12.50 1.22 -14.68
N HIS A 268 12.33 2.51 -15.01
CA HIS A 268 12.87 3.13 -16.23
C HIS A 268 14.22 3.85 -16.00
N ASN A 269 14.42 4.47 -14.83
CA ASN A 269 15.66 5.15 -14.43
C ASN A 269 16.39 4.37 -13.34
N THR A 270 17.01 3.29 -13.74
CA THR A 270 17.59 2.28 -12.87
C THR A 270 18.67 2.81 -11.94
N SER A 271 18.37 2.90 -10.63
CA SER A 271 19.40 3.16 -9.61
C SER A 271 20.49 2.08 -9.63
N SER A 272 21.69 2.41 -9.17
CA SER A 272 22.80 1.45 -9.11
C SER A 272 22.45 0.18 -8.30
N LYS A 273 21.56 0.30 -7.29
CA LYS A 273 21.08 -0.84 -6.49
C LYS A 273 20.17 -1.75 -7.31
N ILE A 274 19.27 -1.19 -8.11
CA ILE A 274 18.38 -1.95 -9.00
C ILE A 274 19.18 -2.69 -10.06
N LYS A 275 20.09 -1.99 -10.74
CA LYS A 275 21.00 -2.63 -11.74
C LYS A 275 21.77 -3.79 -11.15
N LYS A 276 22.25 -3.63 -9.91
CA LYS A 276 23.01 -4.68 -9.23
C LYS A 276 22.12 -5.87 -8.82
N ALA A 277 20.89 -5.62 -8.36
CA ALA A 277 19.93 -6.68 -8.05
C ALA A 277 19.55 -7.47 -9.31
N GLN A 278 19.21 -6.78 -10.41
CA GLN A 278 18.94 -7.42 -11.71
C GLN A 278 20.13 -8.26 -12.20
N ALA A 279 21.36 -7.73 -12.10
CA ALA A 279 22.57 -8.47 -12.46
C ALA A 279 22.78 -9.71 -11.57
N ASN A 280 22.37 -9.66 -10.31
CA ASN A 280 22.41 -10.81 -9.40
C ASN A 280 21.34 -11.84 -9.79
N GLN A 281 20.11 -11.42 -10.12
CA GLN A 281 19.04 -12.29 -10.61
C GLN A 281 19.47 -13.07 -11.87
N LEU A 282 20.10 -12.38 -12.82
CA LEU A 282 20.62 -13.01 -14.05
C LEU A 282 21.70 -14.07 -13.76
N LYS A 283 22.37 -13.98 -12.62
CA LYS A 283 23.36 -14.97 -12.15
C LYS A 283 22.74 -16.10 -11.31
N GLY A 284 21.42 -16.12 -11.18
CA GLY A 284 20.70 -17.11 -10.37
C GLY A 284 20.81 -16.90 -8.86
N LEU A 285 21.21 -15.70 -8.39
CA LEU A 285 21.25 -15.37 -6.97
C LEU A 285 19.83 -15.08 -6.43
N PRO A 286 19.57 -15.26 -5.13
CA PRO A 286 18.22 -15.31 -4.56
C PRO A 286 17.49 -13.96 -4.51
N VAL A 287 18.16 -12.84 -4.83
CA VAL A 287 17.59 -11.51 -4.64
C VAL A 287 16.29 -11.33 -5.41
N GLN A 288 15.24 -10.91 -4.69
CA GLN A 288 13.95 -10.51 -5.24
C GLN A 288 13.82 -8.98 -5.17
N ILE A 289 13.23 -8.41 -6.22
CA ILE A 289 12.91 -6.96 -6.26
C ILE A 289 11.42 -6.84 -5.98
N ILE A 290 11.06 -6.16 -4.89
CA ILE A 290 9.68 -5.99 -4.44
C ILE A 290 9.38 -4.51 -4.19
N SER A 291 8.09 -4.15 -4.24
CA SER A 291 7.62 -2.84 -3.85
C SER A 291 7.65 -2.66 -2.33
N GLU A 292 7.55 -1.41 -1.88
CA GLU A 292 7.32 -1.08 -0.47
C GLU A 292 6.07 -1.77 0.08
N ASP A 293 5.00 -1.87 -0.74
CA ASP A 293 3.74 -2.48 -0.32
C ASP A 293 3.86 -3.98 -0.12
N ALA A 294 4.51 -4.68 -1.04
CA ALA A 294 4.78 -6.10 -0.89
C ALA A 294 5.61 -6.37 0.38
N PHE A 295 6.57 -5.50 0.68
CA PHE A 295 7.33 -5.58 1.93
C PHE A 295 6.44 -5.37 3.16
N LEU A 296 5.53 -4.38 3.13
CA LEU A 296 4.61 -4.12 4.24
C LEU A 296 3.65 -5.28 4.47
N SER A 297 3.16 -5.91 3.39
CA SER A 297 2.32 -7.12 3.51
C SER A 297 3.06 -8.26 4.21
N LEU A 298 4.36 -8.46 3.88
CA LEU A 298 5.19 -9.48 4.54
C LEU A 298 5.50 -9.16 6.02
N LEU A 299 5.41 -7.89 6.43
CA LEU A 299 5.58 -7.51 7.84
C LEU A 299 4.36 -7.87 8.68
N ASP A 300 3.17 -7.87 8.08
CA ASP A 300 1.88 -8.06 8.74
C ASP A 300 1.43 -9.54 8.73
N GLU A 301 2.15 -10.43 8.03
CA GLU A 301 1.95 -11.88 8.08
C GLU A 301 2.57 -12.49 9.35
#